data_89771830ca36b84fc0fbfd6f8e2b9cfb
#
_entry.id   89771830ca36b84fc0fbfd6f8e2b9cfb
#
_cell.length_a   1.000
_cell.length_b   1.000
_cell.length_c   1.000
_cell.angle_alpha   90.00
_cell.angle_beta   90.00
_cell.angle_gamma   90.00
#
_symmetry.space_group_name_H-M   'P 1'
#
loop_
_entity.id
_entity.type
_entity.pdbx_description
1 polymer ?
#
loop_
_entity_poly.entity_id
_entity_poly.type
_entity_poly.pdbx_seq_one_letter_code
_entity_poly.pdbx_strand_id
1 'polypeptide(L)'
;MPLPLPELWEAVKWAVKPNGAVLFFAQCHFNKVLVASNLAMLRYELIWYKERGTGFLNANRVPLKKSENILVFYQKSPIYNPQFTYGKPYTRVHSRSGTNSNYGKFERQGSEPNDDRCYPGNMLFVPTVSGGIHPTQKPVELCKYLIRTYTRPGELVADICEGFGTNTLAVINTERCFVCFETTPPFYAVSSELIRTTCNET
;
A
#
# COMPACT_ATOMS: atom_id res chain seq x y z
N MET A 1 6.78 -16.39 -18.00
CA MET A 1 6.55 -15.36 -19.02
C MET A 1 6.78 -14.01 -18.38
N PRO A 2 7.53 -13.07 -18.97
CA PRO A 2 7.64 -11.72 -18.41
C PRO A 2 6.28 -11.04 -18.43
N LEU A 3 5.99 -10.21 -17.41
CA LEU A 3 4.75 -9.44 -17.33
C LEU A 3 4.71 -8.43 -18.48
N PRO A 4 3.62 -8.34 -19.27
CA PRO A 4 3.49 -7.38 -20.37
C PRO A 4 3.20 -5.99 -19.81
N LEU A 5 4.26 -5.26 -19.42
CA LEU A 5 4.16 -3.97 -18.75
C LEU A 5 3.50 -2.86 -19.60
N PRO A 6 3.76 -2.74 -20.92
CA PRO A 6 3.08 -1.75 -21.74
C PRO A 6 1.56 -1.92 -21.71
N GLU A 7 1.07 -3.13 -21.92
CA GLU A 7 -0.35 -3.49 -21.92
C GLU A 7 -0.97 -3.29 -20.54
N LEU A 8 -0.24 -3.61 -19.49
CA LEU A 8 -0.66 -3.32 -18.11
C LEU A 8 -0.90 -1.83 -17.90
N TRP A 9 0.03 -0.96 -18.34
CA TRP A 9 -0.13 0.48 -18.17
C TRP A 9 -1.25 1.07 -19.03
N GLU A 10 -1.51 0.52 -20.20
CA GLU A 10 -2.69 0.89 -21.00
C GLU A 10 -3.99 0.52 -20.29
N ALA A 11 -4.08 -0.70 -19.76
CA ALA A 11 -5.23 -1.13 -18.98
C ALA A 11 -5.44 -0.27 -17.73
N VAL A 12 -4.36 0.06 -17.01
CA VAL A 12 -4.40 0.97 -15.85
C VAL A 12 -4.94 2.36 -16.25
N LYS A 13 -4.44 2.94 -17.33
CA LYS A 13 -4.91 4.26 -17.80
C LYS A 13 -6.38 4.25 -18.19
N TRP A 14 -6.88 3.12 -18.69
CA TRP A 14 -8.29 2.97 -19.07
C TRP A 14 -9.19 2.74 -17.86
N ALA A 15 -8.78 1.89 -16.91
CA ALA A 15 -9.62 1.45 -15.81
C ALA A 15 -9.58 2.38 -14.58
N VAL A 16 -8.43 3.04 -14.34
CA VAL A 16 -8.23 3.84 -13.14
C VAL A 16 -8.51 5.32 -13.41
N LYS A 17 -9.31 5.93 -12.54
CA LYS A 17 -9.60 7.38 -12.60
C LYS A 17 -8.28 8.19 -12.59
N PRO A 18 -8.21 9.36 -13.23
CA PRO A 18 -7.01 10.18 -13.22
C PRO A 18 -6.46 10.50 -11.82
N ASN A 19 -7.35 10.61 -10.82
CA ASN A 19 -7.02 10.80 -9.41
C ASN A 19 -7.14 9.50 -8.59
N GLY A 20 -7.07 8.35 -9.22
CA GLY A 20 -6.95 7.05 -8.55
C GLY A 20 -5.50 6.70 -8.27
N ALA A 21 -5.25 6.00 -7.17
CA ALA A 21 -3.94 5.46 -6.85
C ALA A 21 -3.81 4.02 -7.35
N VAL A 22 -2.61 3.68 -7.85
CA VAL A 22 -2.23 2.31 -8.24
C VAL A 22 -1.07 1.89 -7.38
N LEU A 23 -1.20 0.76 -6.71
CA LEU A 23 -0.22 0.25 -5.77
C LEU A 23 0.27 -1.12 -6.20
N PHE A 24 1.59 -1.29 -6.28
CA PHE A 24 2.20 -2.57 -6.59
C PHE A 24 3.13 -3.02 -5.48
N PHE A 25 2.89 -4.21 -4.96
CA PHE A 25 3.85 -4.91 -4.13
C PHE A 25 4.97 -5.49 -5.00
N ALA A 26 6.20 -5.10 -4.74
CA ALA A 26 7.32 -5.52 -5.56
C ALA A 26 8.59 -5.71 -4.73
N GLN A 27 9.40 -6.68 -5.11
CA GLN A 27 10.71 -6.93 -4.56
C GLN A 27 11.81 -6.73 -5.61
N CYS A 28 13.04 -6.58 -5.17
CA CYS A 28 14.22 -6.56 -6.04
C CYS A 28 14.31 -7.91 -6.80
N HIS A 29 14.46 -7.92 -8.09
CA HIS A 29 14.81 -6.93 -9.12
C HIS A 29 13.57 -6.32 -9.80
N PHE A 30 12.41 -6.98 -9.64
CA PHE A 30 11.17 -6.61 -10.32
C PHE A 30 10.74 -5.17 -10.02
N ASN A 31 10.93 -4.68 -8.79
CA ASN A 31 10.63 -3.30 -8.44
C ASN A 31 11.36 -2.29 -9.33
N LYS A 32 12.61 -2.56 -9.72
CA LYS A 32 13.38 -1.67 -10.60
C LYS A 32 12.83 -1.64 -12.02
N VAL A 33 12.43 -2.79 -12.54
CA VAL A 33 11.80 -2.92 -13.86
C VAL A 33 10.47 -2.18 -13.87
N LEU A 34 9.65 -2.36 -12.84
CA LEU A 34 8.34 -1.73 -12.72
C LEU A 34 8.46 -0.20 -12.58
N VAL A 35 9.40 0.29 -11.78
CA VAL A 35 9.72 1.73 -11.68
C VAL A 35 10.12 2.30 -13.04
N ALA A 36 11.07 1.66 -13.73
CA ALA A 36 11.55 2.12 -15.03
C ALA A 36 10.47 2.12 -16.11
N SER A 37 9.48 1.24 -16.01
CA SER A 37 8.41 1.12 -17.00
C SER A 37 7.43 2.28 -17.01
N ASN A 38 7.30 3.06 -15.91
CA ASN A 38 6.41 4.22 -15.85
C ASN A 38 6.85 5.27 -14.83
N LEU A 39 8.00 5.87 -15.04
CA LEU A 39 8.52 6.96 -14.19
C LEU A 39 7.57 8.17 -14.16
N ALA A 40 6.81 8.42 -15.22
CA ALA A 40 5.90 9.55 -15.29
C ALA A 40 4.77 9.48 -14.25
N MET A 41 4.31 8.28 -13.90
CA MET A 41 3.27 8.07 -12.90
C MET A 41 3.82 7.71 -11.51
N LEU A 42 5.07 7.25 -11.40
CA LEU A 42 5.67 6.94 -10.11
C LEU A 42 5.75 8.20 -9.24
N ARG A 43 5.38 8.07 -7.99
CA ARG A 43 5.41 9.18 -7.02
C ARG A 43 6.32 8.92 -5.84
N TYR A 44 6.13 7.81 -5.17
CA TYR A 44 6.94 7.40 -4.02
C TYR A 44 6.78 5.92 -3.75
N GLU A 45 7.53 5.42 -2.79
CA GLU A 45 7.41 4.06 -2.29
C GLU A 45 7.12 4.06 -0.79
N LEU A 46 6.31 3.09 -0.38
CA LEU A 46 6.18 2.67 1.00
C LEU A 46 6.98 1.38 1.17
N ILE A 47 7.51 1.17 2.36
CA ILE A 47 8.31 -0.02 2.69
C ILE A 47 7.58 -0.79 3.78
N TRP A 48 7.05 -1.95 3.43
CA TRP A 48 6.53 -2.87 4.42
C TRP A 48 7.69 -3.62 5.07
N TYR A 49 7.90 -3.36 6.36
CA TYR A 49 8.89 -4.07 7.17
C TYR A 49 8.25 -5.30 7.81
N LYS A 50 8.92 -6.46 7.64
CA LYS A 50 8.50 -7.77 8.15
C LYS A 50 9.33 -8.11 9.38
N GLU A 51 8.68 -8.52 10.47
CA GLU A 51 9.39 -8.97 11.69
C GLU A 51 10.22 -10.22 11.41
N ARG A 52 9.75 -11.09 10.52
CA ARG A 52 10.45 -12.31 10.08
C ARG A 52 11.02 -12.14 8.68
N GLY A 53 12.33 -12.37 8.57
CA GLY A 53 13.00 -12.37 7.28
C GLY A 53 12.68 -13.64 6.46
N THR A 54 12.63 -13.48 5.15
CA THR A 54 12.48 -14.59 4.20
C THR A 54 13.80 -14.89 3.49
N GLY A 55 13.94 -16.11 2.92
CA GLY A 55 15.13 -16.52 2.20
C GLY A 55 16.18 -17.22 3.07
N PHE A 56 15.75 -17.86 4.16
CA PHE A 56 16.64 -18.52 5.14
C PHE A 56 17.57 -19.57 4.53
N LEU A 57 17.19 -20.26 3.45
CA LEU A 57 18.05 -21.22 2.75
C LEU A 57 19.33 -20.60 2.19
N ASN A 58 19.34 -19.29 1.98
CA ASN A 58 20.49 -18.55 1.49
C ASN A 58 21.11 -17.63 2.56
N ALA A 59 20.77 -17.81 3.83
CA ALA A 59 21.19 -16.92 4.93
C ALA A 59 22.73 -16.83 5.10
N ASN A 60 23.46 -17.86 4.66
CA ASN A 60 24.94 -17.87 4.68
C ASN A 60 25.58 -17.15 3.48
N ARG A 61 24.79 -16.67 2.52
CA ARG A 61 25.28 -16.05 1.27
C ARG A 61 24.77 -14.63 1.07
N VAL A 62 23.53 -14.35 1.53
CA VAL A 62 22.87 -13.05 1.37
C VAL A 62 22.04 -12.72 2.60
N PRO A 63 21.86 -11.44 2.92
CA PRO A 63 20.98 -11.03 4.02
C PRO A 63 19.53 -11.52 3.83
N LEU A 64 18.86 -11.84 4.94
CA LEU A 64 17.43 -12.15 4.93
C LEU A 64 16.62 -10.94 4.46
N LYS A 65 15.61 -11.19 3.64
CA LYS A 65 14.71 -10.15 3.14
C LYS A 65 13.67 -9.83 4.21
N LYS A 66 13.79 -8.66 4.83
CA LYS A 66 12.85 -8.14 5.85
C LYS A 66 11.96 -7.01 5.33
N SER A 67 12.04 -6.66 4.07
CA SER A 67 11.22 -5.59 3.51
C SER A 67 10.61 -5.98 2.18
N GLU A 68 9.50 -5.33 1.85
CA GLU A 68 8.86 -5.36 0.54
C GLU A 68 8.44 -3.95 0.19
N ASN A 69 8.72 -3.54 -1.06
CA ASN A 69 8.34 -2.21 -1.54
C ASN A 69 6.88 -2.21 -1.98
N ILE A 70 6.18 -1.14 -1.70
CA ILE A 70 4.86 -0.83 -2.23
C ILE A 70 5.03 0.44 -3.05
N LEU A 71 5.04 0.28 -4.36
CA LEU A 71 5.24 1.37 -5.31
C LEU A 71 3.91 2.08 -5.54
N VAL A 72 3.87 3.39 -5.39
CA VAL A 72 2.66 4.20 -5.53
C VAL A 72 2.73 5.03 -6.80
N PHE A 73 1.76 4.80 -7.69
CA PHE A 73 1.63 5.48 -8.97
C PHE A 73 0.29 6.21 -9.05
N TYR A 74 0.29 7.40 -9.63
CA TYR A 74 -0.93 8.12 -10.01
C TYR A 74 -0.64 9.21 -11.04
N GLN A 75 -1.67 9.57 -11.82
CA GLN A 75 -1.58 10.67 -12.78
C GLN A 75 -1.76 12.03 -12.08
N LYS A 76 -2.88 12.19 -11.37
CA LYS A 76 -3.20 13.35 -10.54
C LYS A 76 -3.27 12.92 -9.09
N SER A 77 -3.01 13.83 -8.17
CA SER A 77 -3.04 13.53 -6.73
C SER A 77 -4.35 12.84 -6.34
N PRO A 78 -4.28 11.63 -5.80
CA PRO A 78 -5.43 10.92 -5.29
C PRO A 78 -5.91 11.53 -3.98
N ILE A 79 -7.00 11.01 -3.45
CA ILE A 79 -7.34 11.17 -2.05
C ILE A 79 -6.16 10.66 -1.21
N TYR A 80 -5.80 11.43 -0.20
CA TYR A 80 -4.82 11.01 0.78
C TYR A 80 -5.39 11.23 2.19
N ASN A 81 -5.69 10.14 2.87
CA ASN A 81 -6.16 10.12 4.25
C ASN A 81 -5.00 9.64 5.12
N PRO A 82 -4.23 10.53 5.76
CA PRO A 82 -3.12 10.12 6.60
C PRO A 82 -3.62 9.27 7.77
N GLN A 83 -3.07 8.08 7.92
CA GLN A 83 -3.37 7.19 9.04
C GLN A 83 -2.49 7.62 10.23
N PHE A 84 -2.97 8.61 10.99
CA PHE A 84 -2.22 9.17 12.11
C PHE A 84 -1.91 8.12 13.19
N THR A 85 -0.73 8.23 13.77
CA THR A 85 -0.42 7.61 15.06
C THR A 85 -0.45 8.68 16.14
N TYR A 86 -0.65 8.25 17.39
CA TYR A 86 -0.71 9.18 18.53
C TYR A 86 0.55 9.02 19.37
N GLY A 87 1.23 10.13 19.61
CA GLY A 87 2.45 10.22 20.41
C GLY A 87 2.21 10.97 21.71
N LYS A 88 3.28 11.25 22.44
CA LYS A 88 3.18 12.16 23.57
C LYS A 88 3.00 13.59 23.06
N PRO A 89 2.04 14.36 23.59
CA PRO A 89 1.91 15.77 23.26
C PRO A 89 3.24 16.50 23.51
N TYR A 90 3.64 17.34 22.60
CA TYR A 90 4.82 18.19 22.78
C TYR A 90 4.55 19.58 22.24
N THR A 91 5.04 20.58 22.95
CA THR A 91 5.01 21.95 22.46
C THR A 91 6.20 22.21 21.55
N ARG A 92 5.96 22.43 20.28
CA ARG A 92 7.03 22.90 19.38
C ARG A 92 7.33 24.36 19.70
N VAL A 93 8.51 24.64 20.18
CA VAL A 93 9.06 26.00 20.15
C VAL A 93 9.52 26.26 18.72
N HIS A 94 8.74 27.01 17.94
CA HIS A 94 9.13 27.36 16.58
C HIS A 94 10.21 28.45 16.60
N SER A 95 11.39 28.08 16.13
CA SER A 95 12.35 29.06 15.66
C SER A 95 11.88 29.63 14.32
N ARG A 96 12.12 30.90 14.11
CA ARG A 96 11.75 31.81 13.02
C ARG A 96 11.50 31.19 11.64
N SER A 97 10.62 31.84 10.83
CA SER A 97 10.50 31.62 9.38
C SER A 97 11.87 31.56 8.73
N GLY A 98 12.08 30.66 7.83
CA GLY A 98 13.39 30.42 7.22
C GLY A 98 13.31 30.08 5.75
N THR A 99 14.44 30.17 5.09
CA THR A 99 14.66 29.66 3.74
C THR A 99 15.43 28.36 3.87
N ASN A 100 14.95 27.31 3.26
CA ASN A 100 15.60 26.00 3.24
C ASN A 100 15.89 25.63 1.79
N SER A 101 17.08 25.09 1.51
CA SER A 101 17.49 24.69 0.16
C SER A 101 16.54 23.67 -0.49
N ASN A 102 15.86 22.83 0.35
CA ASN A 102 14.97 21.79 -0.14
C ASN A 102 13.51 22.26 -0.31
N TYR A 103 13.06 23.24 0.48
CA TYR A 103 11.66 23.68 0.51
C TYR A 103 11.45 25.14 0.13
N GLY A 104 12.53 25.87 -0.21
CA GLY A 104 12.47 27.29 -0.54
C GLY A 104 12.04 28.18 0.63
N LYS A 105 11.34 29.27 0.30
CA LYS A 105 10.73 30.15 1.32
C LYS A 105 9.44 29.50 1.83
N PHE A 106 9.30 29.39 3.13
CA PHE A 106 8.06 28.93 3.76
C PHE A 106 7.68 29.83 4.93
N GLU A 107 6.39 30.17 5.01
CA GLU A 107 5.81 30.84 6.15
C GLU A 107 5.38 29.78 7.16
N ARG A 108 5.81 29.95 8.41
CA ARG A 108 5.33 29.12 9.51
C ARG A 108 4.07 29.76 10.07
N GLN A 109 2.98 29.06 9.98
CA GLN A 109 1.79 29.38 10.78
C GLN A 109 2.14 29.20 12.27
N GLY A 110 1.58 30.07 13.12
CA GLY A 110 1.86 30.11 14.55
C GLY A 110 1.70 28.73 15.22
N SER A 111 2.36 28.55 16.36
CA SER A 111 2.33 27.30 17.11
C SER A 111 0.96 27.00 17.67
N GLU A 112 0.16 26.24 16.95
CA GLU A 112 -0.93 25.51 17.59
C GLU A 112 -0.34 24.40 18.46
N PRO A 113 -0.93 24.14 19.64
CA PRO A 113 -0.54 22.97 20.43
C PRO A 113 -0.65 21.75 19.54
N ASN A 114 0.41 20.93 19.48
CA ASN A 114 0.34 19.69 18.73
C ASN A 114 -0.68 18.78 19.44
N ASP A 115 -1.70 18.40 18.72
CA ASP A 115 -2.80 17.55 19.18
C ASP A 115 -2.40 16.06 19.32
N ASP A 116 -1.13 15.78 19.66
CA ASP A 116 -0.51 14.46 19.79
C ASP A 116 -0.51 13.57 18.52
N ARG A 117 -1.12 14.03 17.44
CA ARG A 117 -1.11 13.33 16.16
C ARG A 117 0.25 13.38 15.48
N CYS A 118 0.74 12.23 15.08
CA CYS A 118 1.96 12.08 14.28
C CYS A 118 1.59 11.61 12.87
N TYR A 119 2.06 12.35 11.85
CA TYR A 119 1.91 11.91 10.47
C TYR A 119 2.62 10.58 10.22
N PRO A 120 2.03 9.69 9.43
CA PRO A 120 2.65 8.41 9.11
C PRO A 120 3.93 8.59 8.29
N GLY A 121 4.94 7.78 8.58
CA GLY A 121 6.12 7.65 7.74
C GLY A 121 5.89 6.68 6.58
N ASN A 122 6.88 6.55 5.71
CA ASN A 122 6.83 5.62 4.59
C ASN A 122 7.21 4.18 4.98
N MET A 123 7.58 3.90 6.23
CA MET A 123 7.84 2.54 6.73
C MET A 123 6.62 2.02 7.48
N LEU A 124 6.09 0.89 7.02
CA LEU A 124 4.91 0.24 7.58
C LEU A 124 5.34 -1.00 8.36
N PHE A 125 5.08 -1.00 9.66
CA PHE A 125 5.41 -2.11 10.57
C PHE A 125 4.15 -2.95 10.81
N VAL A 126 3.89 -3.88 9.92
CA VAL A 126 2.74 -4.78 10.01
C VAL A 126 3.25 -6.23 10.06
N PRO A 127 2.89 -7.01 11.09
CA PRO A 127 3.31 -8.39 11.21
C PRO A 127 2.91 -9.23 10.00
N THR A 128 3.75 -10.21 9.65
CA THR A 128 3.43 -11.18 8.60
C THR A 128 2.38 -12.17 9.09
N VAL A 129 1.62 -12.75 8.15
CA VAL A 129 0.65 -13.80 8.49
C VAL A 129 1.41 -15.07 8.88
N SER A 130 1.18 -15.55 10.10
CA SER A 130 1.73 -16.83 10.57
C SER A 130 0.74 -17.96 10.27
N GLY A 131 1.22 -19.07 9.70
CA GLY A 131 0.36 -20.20 9.35
C GLY A 131 -0.58 -19.95 8.16
N GLY A 132 -0.30 -18.92 7.36
CA GLY A 132 -1.08 -18.61 6.15
C GLY A 132 -1.10 -19.76 5.15
N ILE A 133 -2.20 -19.88 4.42
CA ILE A 133 -2.42 -20.89 3.40
C ILE A 133 -1.47 -20.68 2.20
N HIS A 134 -0.96 -19.46 2.03
CA HIS A 134 -0.07 -19.10 0.92
C HIS A 134 1.18 -18.35 1.42
N PRO A 135 2.38 -18.70 0.88
CA PRO A 135 3.65 -18.10 1.30
C PRO A 135 3.75 -16.57 1.07
N THR A 136 2.97 -16.05 0.12
CA THR A 136 2.97 -14.63 -0.26
C THR A 136 1.75 -13.85 0.21
N GLN A 137 0.91 -14.46 1.07
CA GLN A 137 -0.29 -13.81 1.60
C GLN A 137 0.08 -12.50 2.33
N LYS A 138 -0.62 -11.43 1.98
CA LYS A 138 -0.45 -10.14 2.65
C LYS A 138 -1.30 -10.08 3.93
N PRO A 139 -0.85 -9.37 4.97
CA PRO A 139 -1.70 -9.13 6.13
C PRO A 139 -2.91 -8.26 5.77
N VAL A 140 -4.09 -8.65 6.25
CA VAL A 140 -5.33 -7.88 6.05
C VAL A 140 -5.18 -6.44 6.55
N GLU A 141 -4.51 -6.24 7.69
CA GLU A 141 -4.29 -4.91 8.25
C GLU A 141 -3.42 -4.00 7.37
N LEU A 142 -2.44 -4.57 6.66
CA LEU A 142 -1.66 -3.83 5.67
C LEU A 142 -2.54 -3.37 4.50
N CYS A 143 -3.39 -4.26 3.99
CA CYS A 143 -4.32 -3.92 2.92
C CYS A 143 -5.34 -2.87 3.37
N LYS A 144 -5.91 -3.01 4.58
CA LYS A 144 -6.81 -1.99 5.17
C LYS A 144 -6.14 -0.62 5.28
N TYR A 145 -4.89 -0.59 5.73
CA TYR A 145 -4.12 0.66 5.83
C TYR A 145 -4.01 1.36 4.47
N LEU A 146 -3.63 0.62 3.43
CA LEU A 146 -3.49 1.15 2.07
C LEU A 146 -4.84 1.61 1.50
N ILE A 147 -5.88 0.80 1.65
CA ILE A 147 -7.23 1.12 1.18
C ILE A 147 -7.74 2.40 1.84
N ARG A 148 -7.66 2.50 3.17
CA ARG A 148 -8.08 3.70 3.91
C ARG A 148 -7.28 4.94 3.51
N THR A 149 -6.01 4.78 3.22
CA THR A 149 -5.13 5.90 2.84
C THR A 149 -5.53 6.53 1.52
N TYR A 150 -5.94 5.74 0.52
CA TYR A 150 -6.14 6.22 -0.84
C TYR A 150 -7.60 6.22 -1.32
N THR A 151 -8.54 5.81 -0.46
CA THR A 151 -9.97 5.75 -0.82
C THR A 151 -10.87 6.23 0.31
N ARG A 152 -12.11 6.57 -0.04
CA ARG A 152 -13.23 6.82 0.88
C ARG A 152 -14.15 5.60 0.96
N PRO A 153 -14.96 5.46 2.03
CA PRO A 153 -16.05 4.49 2.05
C PRO A 153 -16.92 4.59 0.79
N GLY A 154 -17.37 3.45 0.26
CA GLY A 154 -18.16 3.36 -0.95
C GLY A 154 -17.39 3.44 -2.28
N GLU A 155 -16.09 3.80 -2.28
CA GLU A 155 -15.30 3.82 -3.51
C GLU A 155 -14.88 2.41 -3.94
N LEU A 156 -14.67 2.26 -5.26
CA LEU A 156 -14.29 0.99 -5.87
C LEU A 156 -12.78 0.75 -5.76
N VAL A 157 -12.42 -0.42 -5.26
CA VAL A 157 -11.05 -0.95 -5.23
C VAL A 157 -10.96 -2.14 -6.17
N ALA A 158 -9.95 -2.16 -7.03
CA ALA A 158 -9.70 -3.26 -7.95
C ALA A 158 -8.44 -4.03 -7.52
N ASP A 159 -8.51 -5.35 -7.51
CA ASP A 159 -7.35 -6.23 -7.39
C ASP A 159 -7.26 -7.17 -8.60
N ILE A 160 -6.16 -7.07 -9.33
CA ILE A 160 -5.93 -7.86 -10.54
C ILE A 160 -5.22 -9.19 -10.27
N CYS A 161 -4.85 -9.47 -9.02
CA CYS A 161 -4.14 -10.68 -8.59
C CYS A 161 -4.60 -11.07 -7.17
N GLU A 162 -5.89 -11.32 -7.01
CA GLU A 162 -6.56 -11.49 -5.71
C GLU A 162 -5.98 -12.60 -4.84
N GLY A 163 -5.59 -13.72 -5.45
CA GLY A 163 -5.09 -14.88 -4.71
C GLY A 163 -6.17 -15.45 -3.76
N PHE A 164 -5.91 -15.41 -2.47
CA PHE A 164 -6.80 -15.98 -1.44
C PHE A 164 -7.85 -15.02 -0.86
N GLY A 165 -8.09 -13.89 -1.47
CA GLY A 165 -9.15 -12.99 -1.01
C GLY A 165 -8.76 -12.03 0.11
N THR A 166 -7.47 -11.87 0.40
CA THR A 166 -7.01 -10.98 1.47
C THR A 166 -7.38 -9.52 1.23
N ASN A 167 -7.20 -9.04 0.00
CA ASN A 167 -7.56 -7.67 -0.35
C ASN A 167 -9.07 -7.47 -0.32
N THR A 168 -9.85 -8.42 -0.84
CA THR A 168 -11.30 -8.35 -0.80
C THR A 168 -11.82 -8.32 0.63
N LEU A 169 -11.28 -9.14 1.53
CA LEU A 169 -11.62 -9.06 2.95
C LEU A 169 -11.29 -7.69 3.56
N ALA A 170 -10.16 -7.12 3.20
CA ALA A 170 -9.79 -5.77 3.66
C ALA A 170 -10.72 -4.70 3.11
N VAL A 171 -11.18 -4.83 1.86
CA VAL A 171 -12.13 -3.92 1.21
C VAL A 171 -13.48 -3.97 1.89
N ILE A 172 -14.04 -5.16 2.13
CA ILE A 172 -15.30 -5.36 2.84
C ILE A 172 -15.22 -4.73 4.24
N ASN A 173 -14.18 -5.07 5.00
CA ASN A 173 -13.95 -4.56 6.36
C ASN A 173 -13.73 -3.04 6.43
N THR A 174 -13.56 -2.38 5.32
CA THR A 174 -13.37 -0.94 5.24
C THR A 174 -14.53 -0.23 4.52
N GLU A 175 -15.61 -0.93 4.23
CA GLU A 175 -16.83 -0.39 3.60
C GLU A 175 -16.58 0.17 2.18
N ARG A 176 -15.75 -0.49 1.39
CA ARG A 176 -15.51 -0.15 -0.01
C ARG A 176 -16.17 -1.19 -0.92
N CYS A 177 -16.40 -0.79 -2.17
CA CYS A 177 -16.78 -1.74 -3.22
C CYS A 177 -15.53 -2.39 -3.80
N PHE A 178 -15.66 -3.61 -4.33
CA PHE A 178 -14.52 -4.31 -4.91
C PHE A 178 -14.85 -4.92 -6.28
N VAL A 179 -13.81 -5.07 -7.08
CA VAL A 179 -13.73 -5.97 -8.21
C VAL A 179 -12.38 -6.66 -8.16
N CYS A 180 -12.37 -7.98 -8.22
CA CYS A 180 -11.15 -8.76 -8.12
C CYS A 180 -11.07 -9.80 -9.25
N PHE A 181 -9.84 -10.15 -9.59
CA PHE A 181 -9.53 -11.11 -10.66
C PHE A 181 -8.53 -12.13 -10.13
N GLU A 182 -8.80 -13.40 -10.39
CA GLU A 182 -7.89 -14.50 -10.12
C GLU A 182 -7.99 -15.53 -11.25
N THR A 183 -6.84 -15.91 -11.79
CA THR A 183 -6.77 -16.83 -12.93
C THR A 183 -6.59 -18.29 -12.50
N THR A 184 -6.17 -18.51 -11.25
CA THR A 184 -5.88 -19.84 -10.70
C THR A 184 -7.13 -20.43 -10.06
N PRO A 185 -7.79 -21.44 -10.64
CA PRO A 185 -9.08 -21.92 -10.18
C PRO A 185 -9.14 -22.31 -8.69
N PRO A 186 -8.16 -22.98 -8.07
CA PRO A 186 -8.18 -23.26 -6.64
C PRO A 186 -8.22 -22.00 -5.78
N PHE A 187 -7.47 -20.94 -6.17
CA PHE A 187 -7.43 -19.68 -5.43
C PHE A 187 -8.73 -18.91 -5.58
N TYR A 188 -9.27 -18.89 -6.80
CA TYR A 188 -10.58 -18.31 -7.08
C TYR A 188 -11.69 -18.96 -6.23
N ALA A 189 -11.69 -20.28 -6.11
CA ALA A 189 -12.68 -20.99 -5.30
C ALA A 189 -12.59 -20.59 -3.82
N VAL A 190 -11.39 -20.53 -3.26
CA VAL A 190 -11.16 -20.13 -1.86
C VAL A 190 -11.56 -18.66 -1.62
N SER A 191 -11.16 -17.74 -2.49
CA SER A 191 -11.51 -16.32 -2.34
C SER A 191 -13.02 -16.11 -2.47
N SER A 192 -13.68 -16.79 -3.42
CA SER A 192 -15.13 -16.70 -3.60
C SER A 192 -15.91 -17.21 -2.39
N GLU A 193 -15.43 -18.29 -1.75
CA GLU A 193 -16.06 -18.80 -0.52
C GLU A 193 -15.86 -17.86 0.66
N LEU A 194 -14.65 -17.29 0.81
CA LEU A 194 -14.36 -16.29 1.83
C LEU A 194 -15.26 -15.06 1.70
N ILE A 195 -15.44 -14.56 0.47
CA ILE A 195 -16.32 -13.42 0.19
C ILE A 195 -17.77 -13.75 0.58
N ARG A 196 -18.27 -14.92 0.18
CA ARG A 196 -19.65 -15.33 0.46
C ARG A 196 -19.93 -15.45 1.96
N THR A 197 -19.02 -16.05 2.71
CA THR A 197 -19.16 -16.17 4.16
C THR A 197 -19.12 -14.81 4.84
N THR A 198 -18.18 -13.94 4.45
CA THR A 198 -18.04 -12.60 5.05
C THR A 198 -19.25 -11.71 4.76
N CYS A 199 -19.79 -11.75 3.54
CA CYS A 199 -20.96 -10.92 3.17
C CYS A 199 -22.28 -11.44 3.79
N ASN A 200 -22.37 -12.69 4.21
CA ASN A 200 -23.56 -13.22 4.90
C ASN A 200 -23.57 -12.94 6.41
N GLU A 201 -22.44 -12.53 6.97
CA GLU A 201 -22.29 -12.20 8.40
C GLU A 201 -22.45 -10.70 8.70
N THR A 202 -22.54 -9.88 7.65
CA THR A 202 -22.75 -8.42 7.71
C THR A 202 -24.18 -8.03 7.33
#